data_3db335e52b350288f4a139897f51e6c9
#
_entry.id   3db335e52b350288f4a139897f51e6c9
#
_cell.length_a   1.000
_cell.length_b   1.000
_cell.length_c   1.000
_cell.angle_alpha   90.00
_cell.angle_beta   90.00
_cell.angle_gamma   90.00
#
_symmetry.space_group_name_H-M   'P 1'
#
loop_
_entity.id
_entity.type
_entity.pdbx_description
1 polymer ?
#
loop_
_entity_poly.entity_id
_entity_poly.type
_entity_poly.pdbx_seq_one_letter_code
_entity_poly.pdbx_strand_id
1 'polypeptide(L)' 'TPKRPDVPRPPAHKPQRFLSLRDVLDRLTISRSLLYELIKDPLRPFPTPVHLGRRSVWVEAEVEAYMREVVEAERG' A
#
# COMPACT_ATOMS: atom_id res chain seq x y z
N THR A 1 23.71 12.86 23.48
CA THR A 1 23.29 12.38 23.20
C THR A 1 23.33 11.64 22.72
N PRO A 2 23.14 11.19 22.95
CA PRO A 2 23.32 10.30 22.52
C PRO A 2 22.38 9.94 21.71
N LYS A 3 22.57 9.99 20.83
CA LYS A 3 21.84 9.75 20.01
C LYS A 3 21.43 8.47 20.16
N ARG A 4 20.43 8.10 19.93
CA ARG A 4 20.05 6.97 19.98
C ARG A 4 20.78 6.19 19.19
N PRO A 5 21.04 5.16 19.45
CA PRO A 5 21.80 4.43 18.73
C PRO A 5 21.13 4.05 17.56
N ASP A 6 21.75 4.03 16.61
CA ASP A 6 21.21 3.78 15.52
C ASP A 6 21.06 2.42 15.48
N VAL A 7 20.11 1.86 15.78
CA VAL A 7 19.90 0.60 15.67
C VAL A 7 19.90 0.17 14.34
N PRO A 8 20.71 -0.62 13.90
CA PRO A 8 20.78 -0.93 12.54
C PRO A 8 19.65 -1.76 12.18
N ARG A 9 19.03 -1.42 11.15
CA ARG A 9 18.00 -2.08 10.72
C ARG A 9 18.46 -3.22 10.01
N PRO A 10 17.83 -4.35 9.99
CA PRO A 10 18.21 -5.48 9.20
C PRO A 10 18.12 -5.14 7.78
N PRO A 11 19.15 -5.29 7.06
CA PRO A 11 19.12 -4.85 5.69
C PRO A 11 18.15 -5.64 4.86
N ALA A 12 17.81 -6.80 5.26
CA ALA A 12 16.91 -7.57 4.47
C ALA A 12 15.50 -7.11 4.59
N HIS A 13 15.20 -6.29 5.58
CA HIS A 13 13.86 -5.87 5.76
C HIS A 13 13.65 -4.50 5.30
N LYS A 14 12.65 -4.26 4.49
CA LYS A 14 12.27 -2.95 4.19
C LYS A 14 11.38 -2.51 5.25
N PRO A 15 11.47 -1.32 5.74
CA PRO A 15 10.57 -0.80 6.73
C PRO A 15 9.16 -0.79 6.19
N GLN A 16 8.23 -1.16 6.99
CA GLN A 16 6.86 -1.09 6.61
C GLN A 16 6.44 0.35 6.53
N ARG A 17 5.73 0.69 5.52
CA ARG A 17 5.22 2.03 5.38
C ARG A 17 3.73 1.96 5.13
N PHE A 18 3.01 2.90 5.70
CA PHE A 18 1.58 2.97 5.51
C PHE A 18 1.24 4.15 4.61
N LEU A 19 0.22 3.97 3.82
CA LEU A 19 -0.25 5.01 2.93
C LEU A 19 -1.66 5.40 3.34
N SER A 20 -1.93 6.69 3.34
CA SER A 20 -3.28 7.16 3.62
C SER A 20 -4.15 6.92 2.39
N LEU A 21 -5.45 7.12 2.54
CA LEU A 21 -6.36 7.00 1.41
C LEU A 21 -5.92 7.93 0.28
N ARG A 22 -5.59 9.16 0.60
CA ARG A 22 -5.18 10.09 -0.41
C ARG A 22 -3.92 9.63 -1.11
N ASP A 23 -2.96 9.08 -0.35
CA ASP A 23 -1.73 8.59 -0.96
C ASP A 23 -2.00 7.45 -1.92
N VAL A 24 -2.92 6.56 -1.56
CA VAL A 24 -3.26 5.45 -2.43
C VAL A 24 -3.90 5.97 -3.71
N LEU A 25 -4.83 6.89 -3.59
CA LEU A 25 -5.50 7.44 -4.76
C LEU A 25 -4.50 8.14 -5.68
N ASP A 26 -3.53 8.86 -5.09
CA ASP A 26 -2.54 9.53 -5.89
C ASP A 26 -1.62 8.54 -6.58
N ARG A 27 -1.22 7.49 -5.90
CA ARG A 27 -0.33 6.52 -6.51
C ARG A 27 -0.99 5.81 -7.68
N LEU A 28 -2.26 5.51 -7.54
CA LEU A 28 -2.96 4.80 -8.60
C LEU A 28 -3.64 5.73 -9.58
N THR A 29 -3.69 7.01 -9.26
CA THR A 29 -4.36 8.04 -10.07
C THR A 29 -5.79 7.64 -10.33
N ILE A 30 -6.51 7.27 -9.30
CA ILE A 30 -7.90 6.86 -9.43
C ILE A 30 -8.75 7.62 -8.43
N SER A 31 -10.04 7.51 -8.58
CA SER A 31 -10.98 8.13 -7.66
C SER A 31 -11.26 7.22 -6.50
N ARG A 32 -11.86 7.77 -5.47
CA ARG A 32 -12.23 6.97 -4.31
C ARG A 32 -13.24 5.90 -4.69
N SER A 33 -14.20 6.23 -5.52
CA SER A 33 -15.21 5.26 -5.92
C SER A 33 -14.58 4.08 -6.61
N LEU A 34 -13.64 4.34 -7.50
CA LEU A 34 -12.99 3.25 -8.20
C LEU A 34 -12.17 2.40 -7.24
N LEU A 35 -11.52 3.03 -6.27
CA LEU A 35 -10.75 2.28 -5.31
C LEU A 35 -11.61 1.26 -4.57
N TYR A 36 -12.78 1.68 -4.13
CA TYR A 36 -13.64 0.76 -3.39
C TYR A 36 -14.20 -0.34 -4.30
N GLU A 37 -14.34 -0.06 -5.57
CA GLU A 37 -14.74 -1.12 -6.48
C GLU A 37 -13.59 -2.11 -6.68
N LEU A 38 -12.37 -1.64 -6.72
CA LEU A 38 -11.24 -2.54 -6.88
C LEU A 38 -11.08 -3.45 -5.66
N ILE A 39 -11.40 -2.94 -4.48
CA ILE A 39 -11.31 -3.75 -3.29
C ILE A 39 -12.29 -4.91 -3.36
N LYS A 40 -13.42 -4.71 -4.03
CA LYS A 40 -14.43 -5.74 -4.12
C LYS A 40 -14.27 -6.65 -5.32
N ASP A 41 -13.25 -6.41 -6.14
CA ASP A 41 -13.07 -7.17 -7.35
C ASP A 41 -12.78 -8.63 -7.01
N PRO A 42 -13.54 -9.58 -7.52
CA PRO A 42 -13.35 -10.98 -7.17
C PRO A 42 -12.13 -11.62 -7.82
N LEU A 43 -11.66 -11.07 -8.92
CA LEU A 43 -10.54 -11.67 -9.60
C LEU A 43 -9.21 -11.15 -9.14
N ARG A 44 -9.11 -9.88 -8.89
CA ARG A 44 -7.85 -9.28 -8.47
C ARG A 44 -8.15 -8.18 -7.48
N PRO A 45 -8.49 -8.56 -6.24
CA PRO A 45 -8.91 -7.55 -5.28
C PRO A 45 -7.75 -6.67 -4.85
N PHE A 46 -8.04 -5.40 -4.68
CA PHE A 46 -7.06 -4.47 -4.14
C PHE A 46 -6.90 -4.79 -2.67
N PRO A 47 -5.71 -4.62 -2.10
CA PRO A 47 -5.52 -4.91 -0.68
C PRO A 47 -6.48 -4.16 0.22
N THR A 48 -6.92 -4.81 1.27
CA THR A 48 -7.84 -4.17 2.19
C THR A 48 -7.08 -3.28 3.15
N PRO A 49 -7.71 -2.24 3.66
CA PRO A 49 -7.01 -1.33 4.55
C PRO A 49 -6.82 -1.91 5.94
N VAL A 50 -5.83 -1.39 6.62
CA VAL A 50 -5.57 -1.71 8.00
C VAL A 50 -6.09 -0.52 8.81
N HIS A 51 -6.73 -0.80 9.93
CA HIS A 51 -7.26 0.28 10.72
C HIS A 51 -6.28 0.68 11.82
N LEU A 52 -5.92 1.93 11.87
CA LEU A 52 -5.10 2.49 12.92
C LEU A 52 -5.96 3.50 13.66
N GLY A 53 -6.53 3.09 14.76
CA GLY A 53 -7.49 3.95 15.45
C GLY A 53 -8.67 4.21 14.54
N ARG A 54 -8.87 5.46 14.21
CA ARG A 54 -9.99 5.80 13.36
C ARG A 54 -9.59 5.95 11.90
N ARG A 55 -8.34 5.70 11.58
CA ARG A 55 -7.88 5.91 10.22
C ARG A 55 -7.72 4.60 9.50
N SER A 56 -7.97 4.61 8.22
CA SER A 56 -7.73 3.47 7.37
C SER A 56 -6.48 3.75 6.59
N VAL A 57 -5.53 2.83 6.63
CA VAL A 57 -4.29 3.00 5.90
C VAL A 57 -3.99 1.69 5.17
N TRP A 58 -3.10 1.77 4.20
CA TRP A 58 -2.73 0.59 3.43
C TRP A 58 -1.23 0.35 3.56
N VAL A 59 -0.83 -0.89 3.49
CA VAL A 59 0.59 -1.22 3.54
C VAL A 59 1.18 -0.93 2.18
N GLU A 60 2.21 -0.10 2.13
CA GLU A 60 2.78 0.32 0.86
C GLU A 60 3.24 -0.86 0.03
N ALA A 61 3.87 -1.84 0.65
CA ALA A 61 4.36 -3.00 -0.09
C ALA A 61 3.23 -3.76 -0.78
N GLU A 62 2.09 -3.83 -0.13
CA GLU A 62 0.95 -4.51 -0.73
C GLU A 62 0.40 -3.73 -1.91
N VAL A 63 0.37 -2.42 -1.79
CA VAL A 63 -0.12 -1.59 -2.88
C VAL A 63 0.83 -1.71 -4.08
N GLU A 64 2.12 -1.73 -3.82
CA GLU A 64 3.06 -1.85 -4.91
C GLU A 64 3.00 -3.22 -5.58
N ALA A 65 2.78 -4.26 -4.80
CA ALA A 65 2.63 -5.59 -5.38
C ALA A 65 1.40 -5.65 -6.28
N TYR A 66 0.31 -5.02 -5.83
CA TYR A 66 -0.90 -4.99 -6.64
C TYR A 66 -0.64 -4.26 -7.95
N MET A 67 0.08 -3.14 -7.89
CA MET A 67 0.35 -2.37 -9.09
C MET A 67 1.19 -3.18 -10.07
N ARG A 68 2.14 -3.93 -9.58
CA ARG A 68 2.95 -4.76 -10.46
C ARG A 68 2.10 -5.84 -11.11
N GLU A 69 1.20 -6.45 -10.36
CA GLU A 69 0.34 -7.48 -10.92
C GLU A 69 -0.55 -6.92 -12.01
N VAL A 70 -1.07 -5.74 -11.81
CA VAL A 70 -1.92 -5.11 -12.80
C VAL A 70 -1.13 -4.84 -14.07
N VAL A 71 0.07 -4.32 -13.93
CA VAL A 71 0.88 -4.00 -15.10
C VAL A 71 1.20 -5.26 -15.88
N GLU A 72 1.56 -6.33 -15.18
CA GLU A 72 1.89 -7.55 -15.87
C GLU A 72 0.67 -8.17 -16.54
N ALA A 73 -0.46 -8.12 -15.90
CA ALA A 73 -1.67 -8.68 -16.48
C ALA A 73 -2.11 -7.90 -17.71
N GLU A 74 -1.98 -6.57 -17.66
CA GLU A 74 -2.42 -5.77 -18.78
C GLU A 74 -1.45 -5.79 -19.95
N ARG A 75 -0.18 -5.98 -19.68
CA ARG A 75 0.79 -6.02 -20.75
C ARG A 75 1.00 -7.41 -21.26
N GLY A 76 0.74 -8.33 -20.43
CA GLY A 76 1.04 -9.67 -20.72
C GLY A 76 0.10 -10.35 -21.51
#